data_f41e1bd75ef1f1a536b6ea944308f7bd
#
_entry.id   f41e1bd75ef1f1a536b6ea944308f7bd
#
_cell.length_a   1.000
_cell.length_b   1.000
_cell.length_c   1.000
_cell.angle_alpha   90.00
_cell.angle_beta   90.00
_cell.angle_gamma   90.00
#
_symmetry.space_group_name_H-M   'P 1'
#
loop_
_entity.id
_entity.type
_entity.pdbx_description
1 polymer ?
#
loop_
_entity_poly.entity_id
_entity_poly.type
_entity_poly.pdbx_seq_one_letter_code
_entity_poly.pdbx_strand_id
1 'polypeptide(L)'
;KGADGANVLPQEASIVGNMRFIQHQPNEESIKLVAEIAKKYDIETEVIYQDDPCPVVDFRSEEFKIVESTVNEIYPGVGVCPYTMTGGTDAKYYAPVSDNCIRFAPLYIDEQQYESIHGLNENIYQGALPMGVDFYKTVIKKA
;
A
#
# COMPACT_ATOMS: atom_id res chain seq x y z
N LYS A 1 17.11 -17.11 -8.01
CA LYS A 1 17.29 -18.53 -8.34
C LYS A 1 18.73 -18.73 -8.80
N GLY A 2 19.33 -19.84 -8.46
CA GLY A 2 20.65 -20.28 -8.88
C GLY A 2 20.63 -21.77 -9.21
N ALA A 3 21.70 -22.51 -8.95
CA ALA A 3 21.75 -23.95 -9.15
C ALA A 3 20.84 -24.69 -8.14
N ASP A 4 20.34 -25.87 -8.53
CA ASP A 4 19.49 -26.69 -7.68
C ASP A 4 20.30 -27.46 -6.60
N GLY A 5 21.61 -27.64 -6.79
CA GLY A 5 22.51 -28.28 -5.84
C GLY A 5 23.37 -27.27 -5.07
N ALA A 6 23.50 -27.45 -3.76
CA ALA A 6 24.26 -26.53 -2.90
C ALA A 6 25.78 -26.47 -3.20
N ASN A 7 26.32 -27.47 -3.87
CA ASN A 7 27.72 -27.61 -4.25
C ASN A 7 27.98 -27.35 -5.75
N VAL A 8 26.99 -26.83 -6.47
CA VAL A 8 27.08 -26.57 -7.92
C VAL A 8 27.08 -25.06 -8.13
N LEU A 9 28.08 -24.52 -8.81
CA LEU A 9 28.11 -23.14 -9.25
C LEU A 9 27.11 -22.98 -10.40
N PRO A 10 26.13 -22.08 -10.29
CA PRO A 10 25.17 -21.83 -11.37
C PRO A 10 25.85 -21.13 -12.56
N GLN A 11 25.42 -21.47 -13.77
CA GLN A 11 25.80 -20.72 -14.97
C GLN A 11 25.06 -19.38 -15.03
N GLU A 12 23.84 -19.37 -14.50
CA GLU A 12 22.98 -18.18 -14.40
C GLU A 12 22.39 -18.09 -13.00
N ALA A 13 22.23 -16.89 -12.50
CA ALA A 13 21.50 -16.61 -11.27
C ALA A 13 20.56 -15.43 -11.48
N SER A 14 19.35 -15.51 -10.94
CA SER A 14 18.38 -14.45 -11.03
C SER A 14 17.76 -14.14 -9.67
N ILE A 15 17.43 -12.88 -9.46
CA ILE A 15 16.64 -12.41 -8.33
C ILE A 15 15.48 -11.58 -8.85
N VAL A 16 14.36 -11.64 -8.16
CA VAL A 16 13.22 -10.74 -8.40
C VAL A 16 13.16 -9.77 -7.24
N GLY A 17 13.23 -8.49 -7.53
CA GLY A 17 13.10 -7.41 -6.56
C GLY A 17 11.73 -6.73 -6.69
N ASN A 18 11.11 -6.37 -5.57
CA ASN A 18 9.94 -5.51 -5.54
C ASN A 18 10.38 -4.12 -5.09
N MET A 19 10.06 -3.09 -5.89
CA MET A 19 10.35 -1.70 -5.58
C MET A 19 9.05 -0.98 -5.26
N ARG A 20 9.03 -0.27 -4.13
CA ARG A 20 7.89 0.54 -3.70
C ARG A 20 8.33 1.99 -3.61
N PHE A 21 7.71 2.81 -4.44
CA PHE A 21 8.10 4.20 -4.60
C PHE A 21 7.27 5.12 -3.71
N ILE A 22 7.91 6.17 -3.19
CA ILE A 22 7.25 7.35 -2.66
C ILE A 22 7.26 8.43 -3.74
N GLN A 23 6.34 9.38 -3.67
CA GLN A 23 6.09 10.31 -4.78
C GLN A 23 7.01 11.54 -4.78
N HIS A 24 8.28 11.34 -4.49
CA HIS A 24 9.28 12.43 -4.53
C HIS A 24 9.96 12.59 -5.89
N GLN A 25 9.89 11.56 -6.73
CA GLN A 25 10.45 11.54 -8.09
C GLN A 25 9.70 10.51 -8.96
N PRO A 26 9.77 10.62 -10.30
CA PRO A 26 9.23 9.61 -11.21
C PRO A 26 9.81 8.22 -10.96
N ASN A 27 8.97 7.19 -11.06
CA ASN A 27 9.40 5.79 -10.86
C ASN A 27 10.52 5.38 -11.81
N GLU A 28 10.48 5.88 -13.05
CA GLU A 28 11.44 5.61 -14.11
C GLU A 28 12.85 6.02 -13.73
N GLU A 29 13.02 7.12 -13.00
CA GLU A 29 14.34 7.58 -12.54
C GLU A 29 14.96 6.58 -11.55
N SER A 30 14.14 6.07 -10.63
CA SER A 30 14.60 5.06 -9.66
C SER A 30 14.93 3.74 -10.33
N ILE A 31 14.11 3.30 -11.29
CA ILE A 31 14.35 2.09 -12.09
C ILE A 31 15.64 2.23 -12.88
N LYS A 32 15.84 3.36 -13.55
CA LYS A 32 17.05 3.65 -14.31
C LYS A 32 18.31 3.63 -13.44
N LEU A 33 18.23 4.23 -12.24
CA LEU A 33 19.35 4.23 -11.29
C LEU A 33 19.74 2.80 -10.89
N VAL A 34 18.74 1.95 -10.59
CA VAL A 34 19.01 0.53 -10.25
C VAL A 34 19.65 -0.20 -11.43
N ALA A 35 19.14 0.00 -12.64
CA ALA A 35 19.71 -0.60 -13.85
C ALA A 35 21.16 -0.14 -14.12
N GLU A 36 21.46 1.14 -13.92
CA GLU A 36 22.81 1.68 -14.07
C GLU A 36 23.79 1.11 -13.02
N ILE A 37 23.32 0.89 -11.79
CA ILE A 37 24.11 0.24 -10.75
C ILE A 37 24.36 -1.23 -11.11
N ALA A 38 23.31 -1.97 -11.47
CA ALA A 38 23.40 -3.37 -11.85
C ALA A 38 24.39 -3.62 -13.00
N LYS A 39 24.35 -2.75 -14.00
CA LYS A 39 25.26 -2.81 -15.15
C LYS A 39 26.75 -2.72 -14.77
N LYS A 40 27.10 -2.04 -13.68
CA LYS A 40 28.49 -1.96 -13.18
C LYS A 40 29.03 -3.32 -12.72
N TYR A 41 28.14 -4.28 -12.49
CA TYR A 41 28.44 -5.63 -12.03
C TYR A 41 28.08 -6.68 -13.07
N ASP A 42 27.92 -6.29 -14.33
CA ASP A 42 27.52 -7.16 -15.44
C ASP A 42 26.19 -7.90 -15.20
N ILE A 43 25.27 -7.22 -14.47
CA ILE A 43 23.93 -7.75 -14.19
C ILE A 43 22.95 -7.10 -15.17
N GLU A 44 22.24 -7.93 -15.91
CA GLU A 44 21.10 -7.51 -16.74
C GLU A 44 19.85 -7.31 -15.88
N THR A 45 19.05 -6.31 -16.23
CA THR A 45 17.80 -6.00 -15.52
C THR A 45 16.64 -5.96 -16.47
N GLU A 46 15.51 -6.49 -16.02
CA GLU A 46 14.25 -6.47 -16.74
C GLU A 46 13.14 -5.97 -15.82
N VAL A 47 12.26 -5.10 -16.32
CA VAL A 47 11.04 -4.69 -15.61
C VAL A 47 9.94 -5.67 -15.98
N ILE A 48 9.61 -6.57 -15.06
CA ILE A 48 8.58 -7.59 -15.27
C ILE A 48 7.17 -6.97 -15.21
N TYR A 49 7.00 -5.99 -14.32
CA TYR A 49 5.71 -5.35 -14.08
C TYR A 49 5.91 -3.97 -13.44
N GLN A 50 5.09 -3.01 -13.84
CA GLN A 50 5.05 -1.67 -13.27
C GLN A 50 3.61 -1.16 -13.22
N ASP A 51 3.20 -0.63 -12.07
CA ASP A 51 1.95 0.13 -11.93
C ASP A 51 2.21 1.62 -12.18
N ASP A 52 1.20 2.30 -12.69
CA ASP A 52 1.20 3.75 -12.74
C ASP A 52 1.11 4.33 -11.32
N PRO A 53 1.77 5.48 -11.05
CA PRO A 53 1.68 6.12 -9.75
C PRO A 53 0.25 6.63 -9.49
N CYS A 54 -0.27 6.35 -8.30
CA CYS A 54 -1.53 6.94 -7.86
C CYS A 54 -1.31 8.39 -7.40
N PRO A 55 -2.29 9.30 -7.61
CA PRO A 55 -2.27 10.64 -7.05
C PRO A 55 -2.07 10.64 -5.52
N VAL A 56 -1.37 11.65 -5.03
CA VAL A 56 -1.28 11.93 -3.58
C VAL A 56 -2.58 12.58 -3.15
N VAL A 57 -3.26 11.98 -2.20
CA VAL A 57 -4.44 12.59 -1.58
C VAL A 57 -4.01 13.78 -0.72
N ASP A 58 -4.61 14.94 -0.93
CA ASP A 58 -4.42 16.07 -0.03
C ASP A 58 -5.20 15.81 1.27
N PHE A 59 -4.48 15.63 2.38
CA PHE A 59 -5.08 15.41 3.70
C PHE A 59 -5.84 16.65 4.24
N ARG A 60 -5.77 17.80 3.55
CA ARG A 60 -6.55 19.00 3.84
C ARG A 60 -7.84 19.10 3.03
N SER A 61 -8.06 18.15 2.10
CA SER A 61 -9.26 18.13 1.26
C SER A 61 -10.53 17.91 2.09
N GLU A 62 -11.67 18.29 1.54
CA GLU A 62 -12.97 18.08 2.20
C GLU A 62 -13.29 16.59 2.35
N GLU A 63 -12.90 15.77 1.38
CA GLU A 63 -13.07 14.31 1.43
C GLU A 63 -12.30 13.70 2.61
N PHE A 64 -11.06 14.15 2.83
CA PHE A 64 -10.28 13.68 3.98
C PHE A 64 -10.92 14.13 5.31
N LYS A 65 -11.43 15.36 5.40
CA LYS A 65 -12.14 15.86 6.58
C LYS A 65 -13.42 15.07 6.87
N ILE A 66 -14.14 14.62 5.82
CA ILE A 66 -15.31 13.74 6.00
C ILE A 66 -14.87 12.44 6.67
N VAL A 67 -13.80 11.81 6.20
CA VAL A 67 -13.25 10.60 6.80
C VAL A 67 -12.82 10.85 8.25
N GLU A 68 -12.03 11.91 8.50
CA GLU A 68 -11.55 12.28 9.83
C GLU A 68 -12.71 12.52 10.82
N SER A 69 -13.71 13.33 10.41
CA SER A 69 -14.88 13.61 11.25
C SER A 69 -15.69 12.35 11.53
N THR A 70 -15.73 11.42 10.58
CA THR A 70 -16.45 10.16 10.76
C THR A 70 -15.68 9.20 11.69
N VAL A 71 -14.35 9.18 11.60
CA VAL A 71 -13.52 8.43 12.57
C VAL A 71 -13.79 8.95 13.99
N ASN A 72 -13.76 10.27 14.19
CA ASN A 72 -14.00 10.87 15.51
C ASN A 72 -15.40 10.57 16.06
N GLU A 73 -16.41 10.42 15.19
CA GLU A 73 -17.78 10.08 15.57
C GLU A 73 -17.94 8.61 15.95
N ILE A 74 -17.40 7.70 15.14
CA ILE A 74 -17.58 6.25 15.30
C ILE A 74 -16.58 5.63 16.29
N TYR A 75 -15.37 6.21 16.37
CA TYR A 75 -14.27 5.75 17.22
C TYR A 75 -13.80 6.86 18.15
N PRO A 76 -14.60 7.27 19.15
CA PRO A 76 -14.26 8.38 20.03
C PRO A 76 -12.95 8.12 20.78
N GLY A 77 -12.06 9.12 20.75
CA GLY A 77 -10.75 9.04 21.39
C GLY A 77 -9.63 8.49 20.52
N VAL A 78 -9.92 8.06 19.28
CA VAL A 78 -8.90 7.66 18.31
C VAL A 78 -8.37 8.89 17.57
N GLY A 79 -7.05 9.06 17.55
CA GLY A 79 -6.41 10.12 16.78
C GLY A 79 -6.35 9.76 15.30
N VAL A 80 -6.50 10.77 14.43
CA VAL A 80 -6.37 10.60 12.98
C VAL A 80 -5.04 11.19 12.52
N CYS A 81 -4.28 10.42 11.75
CA CYS A 81 -3.00 10.84 11.20
C CYS A 81 -2.87 10.35 9.75
N PRO A 82 -2.61 11.23 8.78
CA PRO A 82 -2.28 10.81 7.43
C PRO A 82 -0.91 10.15 7.39
N TYR A 83 -0.77 9.07 6.62
CA TYR A 83 0.54 8.45 6.36
C TYR A 83 0.61 7.95 4.93
N THR A 84 1.83 7.74 4.43
CA THR A 84 2.04 7.17 3.10
C THR A 84 1.91 5.67 3.15
N MET A 85 0.88 5.12 2.49
CA MET A 85 0.70 3.69 2.37
C MET A 85 1.72 3.10 1.39
N THR A 86 2.44 2.09 1.81
CA THR A 86 3.44 1.38 1.01
C THR A 86 2.87 0.14 0.30
N GLY A 87 1.62 -0.23 0.58
CA GLY A 87 0.91 -1.35 -0.04
C GLY A 87 0.13 -0.95 -1.29
N GLY A 88 -0.01 -1.86 -2.25
CA GLY A 88 -0.93 -1.71 -3.37
C GLY A 88 -2.38 -1.87 -2.89
N THR A 89 -3.31 -1.08 -3.46
CA THR A 89 -4.75 -1.17 -3.19
C THR A 89 -5.53 -0.95 -4.48
N ASP A 90 -6.82 -1.26 -4.46
CA ASP A 90 -7.74 -1.01 -5.58
C ASP A 90 -7.89 0.49 -5.92
N ALA A 91 -7.39 1.39 -5.08
CA ALA A 91 -7.36 2.83 -5.36
C ALA A 91 -6.70 3.16 -6.71
N LYS A 92 -5.78 2.34 -7.20
CA LYS A 92 -5.15 2.52 -8.52
C LYS A 92 -6.15 2.47 -9.67
N TYR A 93 -7.24 1.71 -9.53
CA TYR A 93 -8.28 1.61 -10.56
C TYR A 93 -9.23 2.82 -10.57
N TYR A 94 -9.28 3.55 -9.46
CA TYR A 94 -10.09 4.77 -9.33
C TYR A 94 -9.29 6.05 -9.62
N ALA A 95 -7.96 5.98 -9.60
CA ALA A 95 -7.09 7.12 -9.89
C ALA A 95 -7.40 7.86 -11.20
N PRO A 96 -7.82 7.20 -12.30
CA PRO A 96 -8.19 7.89 -13.54
C PRO A 96 -9.45 8.75 -13.44
N VAL A 97 -10.28 8.55 -12.41
CA VAL A 97 -11.57 9.23 -12.24
C VAL A 97 -11.67 10.05 -10.96
N SER A 98 -10.68 9.98 -10.08
CA SER A 98 -10.65 10.74 -8.82
C SER A 98 -9.23 10.96 -8.33
N ASP A 99 -8.90 12.18 -7.97
CA ASP A 99 -7.62 12.56 -7.34
C ASP A 99 -7.60 12.25 -5.83
N ASN A 100 -8.77 12.01 -5.20
CA ASN A 100 -8.94 11.83 -3.77
C ASN A 100 -9.30 10.38 -3.38
N CYS A 101 -8.50 9.43 -3.83
CA CYS A 101 -8.68 8.02 -3.47
C CYS A 101 -8.08 7.72 -2.08
N ILE A 102 -8.84 8.01 -1.03
CA ILE A 102 -8.43 7.78 0.37
C ILE A 102 -8.43 6.28 0.66
N ARG A 103 -7.29 5.80 1.20
CA ARG A 103 -7.11 4.39 1.57
C ARG A 103 -7.32 4.27 3.07
N PHE A 104 -8.45 3.72 3.46
CA PHE A 104 -8.82 3.56 4.86
C PHE A 104 -9.72 2.33 5.05
N ALA A 105 -9.38 1.49 6.01
CA ALA A 105 -10.23 0.38 6.44
C ALA A 105 -10.76 0.69 7.84
N PRO A 106 -12.07 0.90 8.02
CA PRO A 106 -12.67 1.26 9.30
C PRO A 106 -12.84 0.05 10.21
N LEU A 107 -11.75 -0.64 10.50
CA LEU A 107 -11.73 -1.81 11.35
C LEU A 107 -10.75 -1.59 12.50
N TYR A 108 -11.24 -1.77 13.72
CA TYR A 108 -10.37 -1.82 14.88
C TYR A 108 -9.62 -3.16 14.86
N ILE A 109 -8.30 -3.10 14.81
CA ILE A 109 -7.41 -4.25 14.92
C ILE A 109 -6.33 -3.96 15.96
N ASP A 110 -5.95 -4.95 16.74
CA ASP A 110 -4.83 -4.87 17.65
C ASP A 110 -3.50 -5.24 16.96
N GLU A 111 -2.40 -5.15 17.70
CA GLU A 111 -1.06 -5.42 17.17
C GLU A 111 -0.93 -6.88 16.67
N GLN A 112 -1.48 -7.84 17.41
CA GLN A 112 -1.43 -9.26 17.03
C GLN A 112 -2.20 -9.52 15.73
N GLN A 113 -3.35 -8.90 15.57
CA GLN A 113 -4.15 -8.99 14.35
C GLN A 113 -3.43 -8.32 13.17
N TYR A 114 -2.82 -7.14 13.41
CA TYR A 114 -2.03 -6.46 12.39
C TYR A 114 -0.84 -7.31 11.91
N GLU A 115 -0.10 -7.94 12.82
CA GLU A 115 1.01 -8.82 12.49
C GLU A 115 0.59 -10.10 11.77
N SER A 116 -0.68 -10.53 11.93
CA SER A 116 -1.22 -11.72 11.25
C SER A 116 -1.62 -11.47 9.79
N ILE A 117 -1.67 -10.23 9.33
CA ILE A 117 -2.05 -9.88 7.96
C ILE A 117 -1.14 -10.61 6.96
N HIS A 118 -1.76 -11.32 6.01
CA HIS A 118 -1.12 -12.20 5.03
C HIS A 118 -0.39 -13.42 5.64
N GLY A 119 -0.60 -13.69 6.93
CA GLY A 119 -0.01 -14.80 7.65
C GLY A 119 -0.99 -15.94 7.94
N LEU A 120 -0.50 -16.92 8.73
CA LEU A 120 -1.35 -17.96 9.29
C LEU A 120 -2.23 -17.37 10.40
N ASN A 121 -3.50 -17.79 10.44
CA ASN A 121 -4.49 -17.34 11.42
C ASN A 121 -4.81 -15.84 11.33
N GLU A 122 -4.70 -15.24 10.16
CA GLU A 122 -5.20 -13.88 9.92
C GLU A 122 -6.66 -13.78 10.37
N ASN A 123 -6.94 -12.81 11.23
CA ASN A 123 -8.27 -12.68 11.83
C ASN A 123 -8.56 -11.22 12.20
N ILE A 124 -9.85 -10.93 12.39
CA ILE A 124 -10.33 -9.67 12.95
C ILE A 124 -11.33 -9.92 14.06
N TYR A 125 -11.45 -8.97 14.97
CA TYR A 125 -12.48 -9.02 16.00
C TYR A 125 -13.87 -8.87 15.36
N GLN A 126 -14.77 -9.83 15.60
CA GLN A 126 -16.10 -9.84 15.01
C GLN A 126 -16.91 -8.57 15.32
N GLY A 127 -16.73 -8.01 16.52
CA GLY A 127 -17.38 -6.75 16.93
C GLY A 127 -16.90 -5.51 16.18
N ALA A 128 -15.77 -5.58 15.44
CA ALA A 128 -15.31 -4.47 14.60
C ALA A 128 -16.17 -4.30 13.33
N LEU A 129 -16.80 -5.36 12.85
CA LEU A 129 -17.59 -5.34 11.61
C LEU A 129 -18.80 -4.39 11.66
N PRO A 130 -19.67 -4.42 12.70
CA PRO A 130 -20.76 -3.45 12.80
C PRO A 130 -20.30 -2.00 12.81
N MET A 131 -19.22 -1.69 13.52
CA MET A 131 -18.63 -0.35 13.56
C MET A 131 -18.13 0.10 12.18
N GLY A 132 -17.50 -0.80 11.41
CA GLY A 132 -17.11 -0.54 10.05
C GLY A 132 -18.29 -0.25 9.12
N VAL A 133 -19.40 -0.99 9.29
CA VAL A 133 -20.66 -0.73 8.55
C VAL A 133 -21.23 0.64 8.90
N ASP A 134 -21.25 1.01 10.16
CA ASP A 134 -21.77 2.31 10.60
C ASP A 134 -20.87 3.45 10.13
N PHE A 135 -19.57 3.24 10.07
CA PHE A 135 -18.63 4.17 9.47
C PHE A 135 -18.98 4.48 8.00
N TYR A 136 -19.12 3.44 7.17
CA TYR A 136 -19.46 3.63 5.76
C TYR A 136 -20.83 4.27 5.55
N LYS A 137 -21.84 3.90 6.33
CA LYS A 137 -23.15 4.57 6.29
C LYS A 137 -23.04 6.07 6.62
N THR A 138 -22.17 6.43 7.56
CA THR A 138 -21.98 7.81 7.97
C THR A 138 -21.22 8.59 6.92
N VAL A 139 -20.15 8.02 6.33
CA VAL A 139 -19.43 8.65 5.20
C VAL A 139 -20.39 8.92 4.04
N ILE A 140 -21.17 7.93 3.61
CA ILE A 140 -22.12 8.07 2.49
C ILE A 140 -23.16 9.21 2.74
N LYS A 141 -23.54 9.45 4.00
CA LYS A 141 -24.47 10.54 4.32
C LYS A 141 -23.80 11.92 4.35
N LYS A 142 -22.48 11.98 4.56
CA LYS A 142 -21.72 13.22 4.63
C LYS A 142 -21.15 13.64 3.27
N ALA A 143 -20.94 12.67 2.36
CA ALA A 143 -20.49 12.90 0.99
C ALA A 143 -21.64 13.38 0.09
#